data_e42b94421f0ee564e91df31c743320c0
#
_entry.id   e42b94421f0ee564e91df31c743320c0
#
_cell.length_a   1.000
_cell.length_b   1.000
_cell.length_c   1.000
_cell.angle_alpha   90.00
_cell.angle_beta   90.00
_cell.angle_gamma   90.00
#
_symmetry.space_group_name_H-M   'P 1'
#
loop_
_entity.id
_entity.type
_entity.pdbx_description
1 polymer ?
#
loop_
_entity_poly.entity_id
_entity_poly.type
_entity_poly.pdbx_seq_one_letter_code
_entity_poly.pdbx_strand_id
1 'polypeptide(L)'
;ARRDPRRKKNELSPFSIKEATDKLPMGICFADPNGRIILRNNRMRRLSFALCGHELQIKSDMENALSAPDRSVTVKDDCYILPDKTVWQFRTQNITVDSDDRWQQITAHNVTELYNGYQKQEEINEELAEVNRKLRKMYARMEDDVKEKESLDLKVYIHDTIGRSLLTIRDIIDSGEDTERKLEALQNAIGMLASNRVTSVSTMDEVKRTAQQLGVAV
;
A
#
# COMPACT_ATOMS: atom_id res chain seq x y z
N ALA A 1 -4.57 -4.12 73.27
CA ALA A 1 -4.78 -4.67 71.94
C ALA A 1 -3.49 -4.47 71.12
N ARG A 2 -2.75 -5.57 70.84
CA ARG A 2 -1.55 -5.56 69.97
C ARG A 2 -2.05 -5.37 68.53
N ARG A 3 -1.70 -4.26 67.90
CA ARG A 3 -1.87 -4.04 66.48
C ARG A 3 -0.99 -5.01 65.67
N ASP A 4 -1.61 -5.86 64.84
CA ASP A 4 -0.95 -6.83 64.00
C ASP A 4 -0.14 -6.10 62.91
N PRO A 5 1.21 -6.23 62.86
CA PRO A 5 2.04 -5.53 61.89
C PRO A 5 1.90 -6.08 60.46
N ARG A 6 1.17 -7.18 60.25
CA ARG A 6 1.00 -7.82 58.92
C ARG A 6 -0.06 -7.16 58.04
N ARG A 7 -0.96 -6.31 58.60
CA ARG A 7 -2.03 -5.65 57.84
C ARG A 7 -1.59 -4.46 56.97
N LYS A 8 -0.39 -3.90 57.21
CA LYS A 8 0.13 -2.74 56.45
C LYS A 8 0.81 -3.07 55.12
N LYS A 9 1.01 -4.36 54.79
CA LYS A 9 1.76 -4.74 53.58
C LYS A 9 0.93 -4.75 52.29
N ASN A 10 -0.41 -4.60 52.34
CA ASN A 10 -1.29 -4.67 51.16
C ASN A 10 -2.06 -3.36 50.88
N GLU A 11 -1.77 -2.26 51.58
CA GLU A 11 -2.37 -0.99 51.24
C GLU A 11 -1.53 -0.29 50.17
N LEU A 12 -2.14 -0.05 48.99
CA LEU A 12 -1.54 0.77 47.95
C LEU A 12 -1.32 2.18 48.49
N SER A 13 -0.08 2.56 48.75
CA SER A 13 0.26 3.91 49.13
C SER A 13 0.29 4.82 47.87
N PRO A 14 0.10 6.14 48.03
CA PRO A 14 0.30 7.10 46.93
C PRO A 14 1.66 6.97 46.26
N PHE A 15 2.69 6.60 47.05
CA PHE A 15 4.05 6.35 46.55
C PHE A 15 4.12 5.10 45.66
N SER A 16 3.43 4.01 46.03
CA SER A 16 3.38 2.79 45.24
C SER A 16 2.65 3.01 43.91
N ILE A 17 1.59 3.83 43.93
CA ILE A 17 0.85 4.21 42.70
C ILE A 17 1.77 5.03 41.79
N LYS A 18 2.48 6.01 42.32
CA LYS A 18 3.42 6.83 41.57
C LYS A 18 4.53 5.98 40.94
N GLU A 19 5.15 5.10 41.73
CA GLU A 19 6.18 4.18 41.22
C GLU A 19 5.67 3.25 40.15
N ALA A 20 4.45 2.72 40.27
CA ALA A 20 3.84 1.88 39.27
C ALA A 20 3.57 2.66 37.97
N THR A 21 3.06 3.88 38.06
CA THR A 21 2.81 4.73 36.88
C THR A 21 4.10 5.18 36.19
N ASP A 22 5.17 5.37 36.93
CA ASP A 22 6.51 5.75 36.41
C ASP A 22 7.15 4.61 35.57
N LYS A 23 6.78 3.35 35.83
CA LYS A 23 7.23 2.17 35.07
C LYS A 23 6.46 1.96 33.75
N LEU A 24 5.36 2.67 33.54
CA LEU A 24 4.58 2.53 32.30
C LEU A 24 5.39 3.04 31.07
N PRO A 25 5.32 2.34 29.93
CA PRO A 25 6.00 2.77 28.70
C PRO A 25 5.36 4.00 28.06
N MET A 26 4.17 4.36 28.49
CA MET A 26 3.38 5.50 28.01
C MET A 26 3.47 6.69 28.94
N GLY A 27 3.27 7.89 28.40
CA GLY A 27 3.04 9.10 29.22
C GLY A 27 1.62 9.07 29.77
N ILE A 28 1.44 9.42 31.06
CA ILE A 28 0.13 9.52 31.67
C ILE A 28 0.08 10.69 32.63
N CYS A 29 -1.02 11.46 32.61
CA CYS A 29 -1.35 12.42 33.63
C CYS A 29 -2.86 12.47 33.88
N PHE A 30 -3.23 12.89 35.07
CA PHE A 30 -4.61 13.07 35.52
C PHE A 30 -4.80 14.51 35.97
N ALA A 31 -5.89 15.11 35.51
CA ALA A 31 -6.33 16.43 35.92
C ALA A 31 -7.68 16.34 36.67
N ASP A 32 -7.81 17.16 37.69
CA ASP A 32 -9.05 17.30 38.44
C ASP A 32 -10.10 18.11 37.64
N PRO A 33 -11.35 18.23 38.13
CA PRO A 33 -12.39 19.03 37.48
C PRO A 33 -12.04 20.50 37.28
N ASN A 34 -11.12 21.05 38.07
CA ASN A 34 -10.62 22.42 37.95
C ASN A 34 -9.47 22.54 36.92
N GLY A 35 -9.08 21.44 36.30
CA GLY A 35 -7.99 21.40 35.33
C GLY A 35 -6.59 21.34 35.96
N ARG A 36 -6.45 21.12 37.27
CA ARG A 36 -5.16 21.01 37.95
C ARG A 36 -4.61 19.60 37.75
N ILE A 37 -3.33 19.47 37.37
CA ILE A 37 -2.69 18.17 37.21
C ILE A 37 -2.33 17.62 38.61
N ILE A 38 -2.97 16.52 38.97
CA ILE A 38 -2.83 15.87 40.29
C ILE A 38 -1.76 14.79 40.26
N LEU A 39 -1.67 14.05 39.15
CA LEU A 39 -0.70 12.98 38.95
C LEU A 39 -0.16 13.00 37.55
N ARG A 40 1.14 12.87 37.40
CA ARG A 40 1.83 12.66 36.13
C ARG A 40 3.01 11.72 36.33
N ASN A 41 3.30 10.88 35.35
CA ASN A 41 4.47 10.02 35.41
C ASN A 41 5.71 10.70 34.79
N ASN A 42 6.87 10.09 35.00
CA ASN A 42 8.14 10.61 34.51
C ASN A 42 8.19 10.71 32.98
N ARG A 43 7.49 9.83 32.28
CA ARG A 43 7.41 9.88 30.81
C ARG A 43 6.65 11.13 30.35
N MET A 44 5.48 11.40 30.91
CA MET A 44 4.71 12.60 30.61
C MET A 44 5.47 13.89 30.93
N ARG A 45 6.23 13.90 32.04
CA ARG A 45 7.08 15.04 32.40
C ARG A 45 8.14 15.34 31.33
N ARG A 46 8.81 14.30 30.81
CA ARG A 46 9.81 14.47 29.73
C ARG A 46 9.18 14.97 28.44
N LEU A 47 8.00 14.44 28.09
CA LEU A 47 7.25 14.87 26.91
C LEU A 47 6.81 16.33 27.01
N SER A 48 6.36 16.79 28.20
CA SER A 48 5.99 18.19 28.38
C SER A 48 7.16 19.13 28.13
N PHE A 49 8.34 18.80 28.61
CA PHE A 49 9.55 19.58 28.33
C PHE A 49 9.89 19.60 26.83
N ALA A 50 9.72 18.49 26.14
CA ALA A 50 9.97 18.43 24.70
C ALA A 50 8.94 19.23 23.89
N LEU A 51 7.67 19.32 24.36
CA LEU A 51 6.59 20.00 23.66
C LEU A 51 6.59 21.53 23.88
N CYS A 52 6.88 22.00 25.11
CA CYS A 52 6.73 23.40 25.46
C CYS A 52 7.86 23.97 26.34
N GLY A 53 8.91 23.19 26.61
CA GLY A 53 10.08 23.65 27.38
C GLY A 53 9.88 23.78 28.90
N HIS A 54 8.69 23.47 29.45
CA HIS A 54 8.37 23.57 30.85
C HIS A 54 7.49 22.44 31.35
N GLU A 55 7.37 22.33 32.68
CA GLU A 55 6.47 21.36 33.31
C GLU A 55 5.02 21.84 33.26
N LEU A 56 4.13 20.92 32.88
CA LEU A 56 2.69 21.16 32.89
C LEU A 56 2.17 21.18 34.34
N GLN A 57 1.44 22.22 34.71
CA GLN A 57 0.79 22.37 36.02
C GLN A 57 -0.73 22.32 35.92
N ILE A 58 -1.26 22.81 34.82
CA ILE A 58 -2.70 22.82 34.54
C ILE A 58 -2.97 22.20 33.17
N LYS A 59 -4.19 21.74 32.98
CA LYS A 59 -4.65 21.10 31.73
C LYS A 59 -4.48 22.03 30.52
N SER A 60 -4.79 23.31 30.69
CA SER A 60 -4.70 24.30 29.61
C SER A 60 -3.26 24.44 29.08
N ASP A 61 -2.23 24.23 29.90
CA ASP A 61 -0.85 24.22 29.42
C ASP A 61 -0.61 23.09 28.45
N MET A 62 -1.22 21.91 28.71
CA MET A 62 -1.13 20.77 27.81
C MET A 62 -1.87 21.02 26.50
N GLU A 63 -3.09 21.56 26.58
CA GLU A 63 -3.90 21.89 25.40
C GLU A 63 -3.19 22.95 24.52
N ASN A 64 -2.58 23.96 25.15
CA ASN A 64 -1.77 24.95 24.46
C ASN A 64 -0.51 24.34 23.84
N ALA A 65 0.18 23.47 24.58
CA ALA A 65 1.38 22.79 24.09
C ALA A 65 1.08 21.85 22.90
N LEU A 66 -0.09 21.22 22.88
CA LEU A 66 -0.53 20.39 21.75
C LEU A 66 -0.99 21.23 20.56
N SER A 67 -1.66 22.37 20.80
CA SER A 67 -2.15 23.25 19.74
C SER A 67 -1.05 24.08 19.09
N ALA A 68 -0.04 24.48 19.85
CA ALA A 68 1.11 25.26 19.42
C ALA A 68 2.41 24.74 20.05
N PRO A 69 2.89 23.58 19.60
CA PRO A 69 4.10 22.98 20.13
C PRO A 69 5.35 23.81 19.77
N ASP A 70 6.44 23.56 20.44
CA ASP A 70 7.73 24.16 20.12
C ASP A 70 8.09 23.95 18.64
N ARG A 71 8.81 24.92 18.06
CA ARG A 71 9.23 24.86 16.63
C ARG A 71 10.06 23.63 16.26
N SER A 72 10.66 22.99 17.22
CA SER A 72 11.43 21.74 17.03
C SER A 72 10.55 20.49 16.87
N VAL A 73 9.25 20.61 17.18
CA VAL A 73 8.28 19.50 17.09
C VAL A 73 7.48 19.64 15.79
N THR A 74 7.46 18.57 15.00
CA THR A 74 6.63 18.52 13.78
C THR A 74 5.34 17.79 14.08
N VAL A 75 4.19 18.37 13.70
CA VAL A 75 2.88 17.73 13.84
C VAL A 75 2.40 17.29 12.47
N LYS A 76 2.10 15.99 12.34
CA LYS A 76 1.52 15.39 11.14
C LYS A 76 0.54 14.28 11.54
N ASP A 77 -0.67 14.31 10.99
CA ASP A 77 -1.70 13.26 11.19
C ASP A 77 -1.98 12.96 12.68
N ASP A 78 -2.13 14.00 13.50
CA ASP A 78 -2.32 13.91 14.97
C ASP A 78 -1.16 13.21 15.71
N CYS A 79 -0.01 13.13 15.07
CA CYS A 79 1.24 12.61 15.62
C CYS A 79 2.25 13.74 15.83
N TYR A 80 2.92 13.71 16.94
CA TYR A 80 3.94 14.68 17.34
C TYR A 80 5.33 14.05 17.21
N ILE A 81 6.08 14.52 16.21
CA ILE A 81 7.45 14.06 15.93
C ILE A 81 8.41 14.93 16.71
N LEU A 82 9.07 14.35 17.71
CA LEU A 82 10.03 15.05 18.55
C LEU A 82 11.42 15.13 17.89
N PRO A 83 12.32 16.02 18.39
CA PRO A 83 13.68 16.17 17.85
C PRO A 83 14.52 14.89 17.91
N ASP A 84 14.24 14.00 18.86
CA ASP A 84 14.86 12.68 18.98
C ASP A 84 14.33 11.63 17.99
N LYS A 85 13.46 12.06 17.03
CA LYS A 85 12.79 11.25 16.04
C LYS A 85 11.76 10.26 16.62
N THR A 86 11.41 10.37 17.89
CA THR A 86 10.29 9.61 18.45
C THR A 86 8.97 10.26 18.07
N VAL A 87 7.96 9.43 17.80
CA VAL A 87 6.62 9.85 17.38
C VAL A 87 5.63 9.50 18.48
N TRP A 88 4.87 10.50 18.91
CA TRP A 88 3.94 10.36 20.02
C TRP A 88 2.53 10.78 19.61
N GLN A 89 1.54 10.02 20.05
CA GLN A 89 0.12 10.35 19.93
C GLN A 89 -0.47 10.61 21.29
N PHE A 90 -1.20 11.73 21.42
CA PHE A 90 -1.85 12.13 22.66
C PHE A 90 -3.36 11.86 22.58
N ARG A 91 -3.91 11.36 23.70
CA ARG A 91 -5.36 11.15 23.83
C ARG A 91 -5.84 11.68 25.17
N THR A 92 -6.94 12.40 25.14
CA THR A 92 -7.64 12.90 26.33
C THR A 92 -8.95 12.15 26.51
N GLN A 93 -9.18 11.62 27.70
CA GLN A 93 -10.41 10.93 28.07
C GLN A 93 -10.98 11.51 29.35
N ASN A 94 -12.29 11.65 29.42
CA ASN A 94 -12.99 12.01 30.65
C ASN A 94 -13.21 10.75 31.48
N ILE A 95 -12.90 10.82 32.77
CA ILE A 95 -13.11 9.75 33.75
C ILE A 95 -14.09 10.28 34.80
N THR A 96 -15.16 9.55 35.04
CA THR A 96 -16.07 9.79 36.16
C THR A 96 -15.61 8.97 37.34
N VAL A 97 -15.21 9.63 38.43
CA VAL A 97 -14.75 8.96 39.65
C VAL A 97 -15.91 8.81 40.65
N ASP A 98 -16.75 9.83 40.79
CA ASP A 98 -18.00 9.83 41.51
C ASP A 98 -19.06 10.53 40.67
N SER A 99 -20.31 10.43 41.04
CA SER A 99 -21.49 10.73 40.19
C SER A 99 -21.54 12.13 39.55
N ASP A 100 -20.62 13.04 39.87
CA ASP A 100 -20.63 14.41 39.31
C ASP A 100 -19.25 15.01 38.97
N ASP A 101 -18.13 14.36 39.34
CA ASP A 101 -16.80 14.89 39.14
C ASP A 101 -16.19 14.42 37.82
N ARG A 102 -15.99 15.34 36.88
CA ARG A 102 -15.35 15.08 35.58
C ARG A 102 -13.83 15.21 35.70
N TRP A 103 -13.17 14.12 35.98
CA TRP A 103 -11.73 14.00 35.90
C TRP A 103 -11.28 13.76 34.47
N GLN A 104 -10.06 14.16 34.16
CA GLN A 104 -9.50 13.91 32.84
C GLN A 104 -8.19 13.13 32.93
N GLN A 105 -8.09 12.16 32.05
CA GLN A 105 -6.86 11.42 31.84
C GLN A 105 -6.30 11.82 30.48
N ILE A 106 -5.02 12.20 30.45
CA ILE A 106 -4.28 12.43 29.22
C ILE A 106 -3.22 11.35 29.12
N THR A 107 -3.20 10.64 28.00
CA THR A 107 -2.23 9.59 27.71
C THR A 107 -1.41 9.97 26.50
N ALA A 108 -0.13 9.59 26.50
CA ALA A 108 0.78 9.74 25.36
C ALA A 108 1.36 8.37 25.01
N HIS A 109 1.10 7.92 23.81
CA HIS A 109 1.57 6.65 23.31
C HIS A 109 2.73 6.86 22.34
N ASN A 110 3.81 6.09 22.51
CA ASN A 110 4.88 6.05 21.53
C ASN A 110 4.39 5.21 20.32
N VAL A 111 4.25 5.86 19.19
CA VAL A 111 3.80 5.25 17.93
C VAL A 111 4.88 5.24 16.86
N THR A 112 6.14 5.39 17.25
CA THR A 112 7.28 5.53 16.33
C THR A 112 7.37 4.38 15.33
N GLU A 113 7.28 3.14 15.80
CA GLU A 113 7.36 1.96 14.93
C GLU A 113 6.16 1.88 13.97
N LEU A 114 4.97 2.16 14.49
CA LEU A 114 3.75 2.17 13.71
C LEU A 114 3.79 3.27 12.63
N TYR A 115 4.18 4.47 13.00
CA TYR A 115 4.31 5.60 12.08
C TYR A 115 5.32 5.32 10.96
N ASN A 116 6.52 4.81 11.31
CA ASN A 116 7.54 4.44 10.34
C ASN A 116 7.07 3.30 9.42
N GLY A 117 6.30 2.36 9.96
CA GLY A 117 5.68 1.29 9.20
C GLY A 117 4.70 1.82 8.15
N TYR A 118 3.84 2.77 8.51
CA TYR A 118 2.91 3.41 7.57
C TYR A 118 3.64 4.21 6.49
N GLN A 119 4.67 4.98 6.84
CA GLN A 119 5.46 5.74 5.87
C GLN A 119 6.11 4.80 4.85
N LYS A 120 6.71 3.71 5.32
CA LYS A 120 7.32 2.72 4.43
C LYS A 120 6.29 2.01 3.54
N GLN A 121 5.11 1.75 4.06
CA GLN A 121 4.03 1.15 3.26
C GLN A 121 3.56 2.10 2.16
N GLU A 122 3.48 3.40 2.45
CA GLU A 122 3.11 4.42 1.46
C GLU A 122 4.15 4.54 0.35
N GLU A 123 5.45 4.56 0.69
CA GLU A 123 6.56 4.51 -0.27
C GLU A 123 6.47 3.28 -1.18
N ILE A 124 6.25 2.09 -0.61
CA ILE A 124 6.11 0.84 -1.38
C ILE A 124 4.88 0.89 -2.31
N ASN A 125 3.76 1.45 -1.84
CA ASN A 125 2.56 1.59 -2.67
C ASN A 125 2.78 2.54 -3.85
N GLU A 126 3.52 3.63 -3.65
CA GLU A 126 3.91 4.55 -4.73
C GLU A 126 4.83 3.87 -5.75
N GLU A 127 5.84 3.14 -5.29
CA GLU A 127 6.73 2.34 -6.16
C GLU A 127 5.94 1.29 -6.96
N LEU A 128 5.03 0.56 -6.31
CA LEU A 128 4.16 -0.41 -6.97
C LEU A 128 3.28 0.24 -8.04
N ALA A 129 2.72 1.41 -7.76
CA ALA A 129 1.90 2.15 -8.74
C ALA A 129 2.74 2.58 -9.95
N GLU A 130 4.01 2.98 -9.73
CA GLU A 130 4.92 3.32 -10.81
C GLU A 130 5.31 2.10 -11.67
N VAL A 131 5.67 0.99 -11.03
CA VAL A 131 5.99 -0.27 -11.72
C VAL A 131 4.80 -0.77 -12.53
N ASN A 132 3.60 -0.77 -11.95
CA ASN A 132 2.38 -1.15 -12.67
C ASN A 132 2.10 -0.25 -13.88
N ARG A 133 2.36 1.06 -13.77
CA ARG A 133 2.24 1.98 -14.90
C ARG A 133 3.25 1.68 -16.02
N LYS A 134 4.50 1.35 -15.64
CA LYS A 134 5.54 0.92 -16.61
C LYS A 134 5.16 -0.38 -17.28
N LEU A 135 4.69 -1.36 -16.53
CA LEU A 135 4.24 -2.65 -17.06
C LEU A 135 3.09 -2.48 -18.07
N ARG A 136 2.06 -1.70 -17.74
CA ARG A 136 0.95 -1.42 -18.69
C ARG A 136 1.44 -0.81 -20.01
N LYS A 137 2.40 0.12 -19.94
CA LYS A 137 3.00 0.71 -21.14
C LYS A 137 3.79 -0.31 -21.97
N MET A 138 4.51 -1.22 -21.28
CA MET A 138 5.24 -2.31 -21.97
C MET A 138 4.27 -3.28 -22.64
N TYR A 139 3.21 -3.71 -21.95
CA TYR A 139 2.21 -4.60 -22.53
C TYR A 139 1.54 -3.99 -23.76
N ALA A 140 1.16 -2.72 -23.70
CA ALA A 140 0.58 -2.03 -24.86
C ALA A 140 1.53 -2.02 -26.07
N ARG A 141 2.84 -1.76 -25.84
CA ARG A 141 3.84 -1.83 -26.93
C ARG A 141 4.03 -3.25 -27.47
N MET A 142 4.11 -4.24 -26.57
CA MET A 142 4.23 -5.64 -27.00
C MET A 142 3.02 -6.08 -27.85
N GLU A 143 1.83 -5.63 -27.50
CA GLU A 143 0.62 -5.94 -28.28
C GLU A 143 0.70 -5.35 -29.69
N ASP A 144 1.18 -4.10 -29.80
CA ASP A 144 1.38 -3.45 -31.11
C ASP A 144 2.48 -4.15 -31.93
N ASP A 145 3.62 -4.49 -31.29
CA ASP A 145 4.72 -5.20 -31.94
C ASP A 145 4.30 -6.59 -32.44
N VAL A 146 3.49 -7.31 -31.65
CA VAL A 146 2.95 -8.62 -32.05
C VAL A 146 2.01 -8.48 -33.25
N LYS A 147 1.12 -7.52 -33.22
CA LYS A 147 0.19 -7.24 -34.35
C LYS A 147 0.95 -6.88 -35.62
N GLU A 148 1.98 -6.06 -35.54
CA GLU A 148 2.81 -5.68 -36.66
C GLU A 148 3.54 -6.90 -37.24
N LYS A 149 4.14 -7.73 -36.37
CA LYS A 149 4.82 -8.95 -36.78
C LYS A 149 3.87 -9.94 -37.45
N GLU A 150 2.70 -10.20 -36.85
CA GLU A 150 1.67 -11.07 -37.47
C GLU A 150 1.21 -10.55 -38.85
N SER A 151 1.04 -9.22 -38.97
CA SER A 151 0.70 -8.60 -40.25
C SER A 151 1.78 -8.77 -41.30
N LEU A 152 3.06 -8.67 -40.89
CA LEU A 152 4.22 -8.86 -41.76
C LEU A 152 4.35 -10.32 -42.20
N ASP A 153 4.25 -11.26 -41.27
CA ASP A 153 4.30 -12.70 -41.53
C ASP A 153 3.17 -13.12 -42.49
N LEU A 154 1.96 -12.58 -42.31
CA LEU A 154 0.84 -12.81 -43.20
C LEU A 154 1.10 -12.26 -44.62
N LYS A 155 1.67 -11.04 -44.71
CA LYS A 155 2.02 -10.45 -46.01
C LYS A 155 3.06 -11.29 -46.74
N VAL A 156 4.11 -11.75 -46.09
CA VAL A 156 5.16 -12.61 -46.65
C VAL A 156 4.54 -13.92 -47.11
N TYR A 157 3.72 -14.55 -46.29
CA TYR A 157 3.05 -15.81 -46.64
C TYR A 157 2.13 -15.66 -47.85
N ILE A 158 1.30 -14.62 -47.90
CA ILE A 158 0.41 -14.34 -49.05
C ILE A 158 1.25 -14.13 -50.32
N HIS A 159 2.28 -13.28 -50.25
CA HIS A 159 3.16 -12.98 -51.38
C HIS A 159 3.82 -14.26 -51.94
N ASP A 160 4.38 -15.10 -51.06
CA ASP A 160 5.08 -16.31 -51.44
C ASP A 160 4.10 -17.35 -52.05
N THR A 161 2.92 -17.51 -51.47
CA THR A 161 1.94 -18.49 -51.91
C THR A 161 1.25 -18.05 -53.20
N ILE A 162 0.82 -16.79 -53.28
CA ILE A 162 0.23 -16.23 -54.51
C ILE A 162 1.28 -16.15 -55.63
N GLY A 163 2.52 -15.74 -55.30
CA GLY A 163 3.62 -15.66 -56.24
C GLY A 163 3.91 -17.02 -56.89
N ARG A 164 4.01 -18.08 -56.09
CA ARG A 164 4.18 -19.46 -56.61
C ARG A 164 3.01 -19.92 -57.42
N SER A 165 1.78 -19.61 -57.00
CA SER A 165 0.57 -19.97 -57.75
C SER A 165 0.52 -19.27 -59.13
N LEU A 166 0.88 -17.98 -59.17
CA LEU A 166 0.93 -17.23 -60.43
C LEU A 166 2.03 -17.76 -61.37
N LEU A 167 3.20 -18.13 -60.86
CA LEU A 167 4.23 -18.77 -61.69
C LEU A 167 3.77 -20.11 -62.26
N THR A 168 3.10 -20.91 -61.43
CA THR A 168 2.51 -22.18 -61.88
C THR A 168 1.45 -21.97 -62.94
N ILE A 169 0.58 -20.98 -62.81
CA ILE A 169 -0.43 -20.63 -63.85
C ILE A 169 0.27 -20.18 -65.15
N ARG A 170 1.30 -19.36 -65.05
CA ARG A 170 2.09 -18.92 -66.21
C ARG A 170 2.73 -20.11 -66.96
N ASP A 171 3.38 -21.03 -66.18
CA ASP A 171 3.97 -22.24 -66.73
C ASP A 171 2.94 -23.15 -67.44
N ILE A 172 1.72 -23.18 -66.90
CA ILE A 172 0.59 -23.90 -67.54
C ILE A 172 0.21 -23.29 -68.92
N ILE A 173 0.11 -21.95 -68.96
CA ILE A 173 -0.24 -21.22 -70.17
C ILE A 173 0.86 -21.38 -71.24
N ASP A 174 2.14 -21.30 -70.81
CA ASP A 174 3.28 -21.36 -71.77
C ASP A 174 3.60 -22.76 -72.25
N SER A 175 3.27 -23.84 -71.49
CA SER A 175 3.71 -25.24 -71.81
C SER A 175 2.67 -26.08 -72.53
N GLY A 176 1.40 -25.65 -72.65
CA GLY A 176 0.37 -26.34 -73.47
C GLY A 176 0.03 -27.77 -73.05
N GLU A 177 0.67 -28.34 -72.03
CA GLU A 177 0.53 -29.75 -71.64
C GLU A 177 -0.06 -29.88 -70.20
N ASP A 178 -1.02 -30.84 -70.08
CA ASP A 178 -1.54 -31.42 -68.84
C ASP A 178 -2.17 -30.46 -67.83
N THR A 179 -3.29 -29.84 -68.21
CA THR A 179 -4.02 -28.83 -67.44
C THR A 179 -4.67 -29.39 -66.15
N GLU A 180 -5.02 -30.66 -66.11
CA GLU A 180 -5.81 -31.27 -65.03
C GLU A 180 -4.97 -31.42 -63.70
N ARG A 181 -3.78 -31.95 -63.80
CA ARG A 181 -2.88 -32.15 -62.63
C ARG A 181 -2.42 -30.85 -61.95
N LYS A 182 -2.26 -29.81 -62.76
CA LYS A 182 -1.82 -28.50 -62.31
C LYS A 182 -2.99 -27.70 -61.72
N LEU A 183 -4.23 -27.90 -62.17
CA LEU A 183 -5.45 -27.36 -61.62
C LEU A 183 -5.71 -27.94 -60.19
N GLU A 184 -5.44 -29.23 -59.99
CA GLU A 184 -5.53 -29.90 -58.70
C GLU A 184 -4.51 -29.36 -57.68
N ALA A 185 -3.27 -29.09 -58.10
CA ALA A 185 -2.25 -28.46 -57.29
C ALA A 185 -2.61 -27.02 -56.87
N LEU A 186 -3.28 -26.27 -57.78
CA LEU A 186 -3.76 -24.92 -57.50
C LEU A 186 -4.92 -24.93 -56.50
N GLN A 187 -5.86 -25.86 -56.65
CA GLN A 187 -6.98 -26.03 -55.71
C GLN A 187 -6.50 -26.41 -54.34
N ASN A 188 -5.49 -27.27 -54.24
CA ASN A 188 -4.86 -27.63 -52.98
C ASN A 188 -4.12 -26.45 -52.29
N ALA A 189 -3.43 -25.61 -53.07
CA ALA A 189 -2.77 -24.40 -52.56
C ALA A 189 -3.78 -23.36 -52.07
N ILE A 190 -4.89 -23.17 -52.74
CA ILE A 190 -6.00 -22.29 -52.29
C ILE A 190 -6.70 -22.88 -51.07
N GLY A 191 -6.89 -24.20 -51.00
CA GLY A 191 -7.43 -24.88 -49.83
C GLY A 191 -6.57 -24.71 -48.55
N MET A 192 -5.24 -24.76 -48.69
CA MET A 192 -4.31 -24.50 -47.62
C MET A 192 -4.33 -23.05 -47.12
N LEU A 193 -4.51 -22.09 -48.03
CA LEU A 193 -4.71 -20.67 -47.69
C LEU A 193 -5.98 -20.42 -46.88
N ALA A 194 -7.07 -21.09 -47.22
CA ALA A 194 -8.33 -20.99 -46.49
C ALA A 194 -8.28 -21.67 -45.11
N SER A 195 -7.59 -22.79 -44.99
CA SER A 195 -7.45 -23.56 -43.75
C SER A 195 -6.59 -22.85 -42.69
N ASN A 196 -5.52 -22.14 -43.09
CA ASN A 196 -4.60 -21.49 -42.15
C ASN A 196 -5.19 -20.19 -41.53
N ARG A 197 -6.27 -19.66 -42.12
CA ARG A 197 -7.00 -18.51 -41.53
C ARG A 197 -7.76 -18.89 -40.25
N VAL A 198 -8.07 -20.17 -40.06
CA VAL A 198 -8.81 -20.66 -38.88
C VAL A 198 -7.89 -20.89 -37.68
N THR A 199 -6.63 -21.27 -37.92
CA THR A 199 -5.68 -21.57 -36.83
C THR A 199 -5.09 -20.34 -36.15
N SER A 200 -4.93 -19.22 -36.83
CA SER A 200 -4.40 -17.98 -36.24
C SER A 200 -5.39 -17.27 -35.32
N VAL A 201 -6.70 -17.43 -35.54
CA VAL A 201 -7.76 -16.89 -34.65
C VAL A 201 -7.85 -17.71 -33.35
N SER A 202 -7.60 -19.02 -33.42
CA SER A 202 -7.67 -19.92 -32.26
C SER A 202 -6.59 -19.66 -31.22
N THR A 203 -5.37 -19.28 -31.61
CA THR A 203 -4.25 -19.01 -30.70
C THR A 203 -4.43 -17.73 -29.90
N MET A 204 -5.02 -16.69 -30.45
CA MET A 204 -5.31 -15.42 -29.75
C MET A 204 -6.40 -15.59 -28.68
N ASP A 205 -7.42 -16.41 -28.96
CA ASP A 205 -8.48 -16.71 -27.98
C ASP A 205 -7.97 -17.57 -26.83
N GLU A 206 -7.01 -18.43 -27.10
CA GLU A 206 -6.34 -19.25 -26.07
C GLU A 206 -5.45 -18.41 -25.15
N VAL A 207 -4.70 -17.46 -25.70
CA VAL A 207 -3.89 -16.50 -24.90
C VAL A 207 -4.78 -15.60 -24.06
N LYS A 208 -5.90 -15.10 -24.61
CA LYS A 208 -6.87 -14.31 -23.84
C LYS A 208 -7.51 -15.12 -22.70
N ARG A 209 -7.86 -16.38 -22.93
CA ARG A 209 -8.38 -17.28 -21.87
C ARG A 209 -7.37 -17.51 -20.76
N THR A 210 -6.12 -17.74 -21.09
CA THR A 210 -5.05 -17.97 -20.11
C THR A 210 -4.76 -16.71 -19.31
N ALA A 211 -4.77 -15.53 -19.93
CA ALA A 211 -4.60 -14.26 -19.26
C ALA A 211 -5.76 -13.96 -18.28
N GLN A 212 -7.01 -14.27 -18.67
CA GLN A 212 -8.17 -14.15 -17.79
C GLN A 212 -8.12 -15.11 -16.59
N GLN A 213 -7.63 -16.34 -16.77
CA GLN A 213 -7.45 -17.31 -15.69
C GLN A 213 -6.36 -16.89 -14.68
N LEU A 214 -5.38 -16.13 -15.12
CA LEU A 214 -4.30 -15.59 -14.28
C LEU A 214 -4.66 -14.26 -13.61
N GLY A 215 -5.91 -13.77 -13.76
CA GLY A 215 -6.37 -12.53 -13.15
C GLY A 215 -5.74 -11.26 -13.73
N VAL A 216 -5.12 -11.36 -14.90
CA VAL A 216 -4.59 -10.22 -15.64
C VAL A 216 -5.73 -9.67 -16.48
N ALA A 217 -6.27 -8.51 -16.12
CA ALA A 217 -7.24 -7.79 -16.94
C ALA A 217 -6.58 -7.37 -18.26
N VAL A 218 -7.01 -7.99 -19.35
CA VAL A 218 -6.64 -7.66 -20.74
C VAL A 218 -7.67 -6.69 -21.31
#